data_63cf0ff6956d9e38c0b9892d2ab6338d
#
_entry.id   63cf0ff6956d9e38c0b9892d2ab6338d
#
_cell.length_a   1.000
_cell.length_b   1.000
_cell.length_c   1.000
_cell.angle_alpha   90.00
_cell.angle_beta   90.00
_cell.angle_gamma   90.00
#
_symmetry.space_group_name_H-M   'P 1'
#
loop_
_entity.id
_entity.type
_entity.pdbx_description
1 polymer ?
#
loop_
_entity_poly.entity_id
_entity_poly.type
_entity_poly.pdbx_seq_one_letter_code
_entity_poly.pdbx_strand_id
1 'polypeptide(L)'
;MADGEEQKKHNFQLYSEFEYKLDSQRRLAVPASWRASNPGGVFLLICARDRILQLYPEQAFTEFFAEKLERLKRGNADDMRKGRDFGRNIVSCICDGQGRIQLPKELLEKAEITSRVAMIGNGNFAQLMSAERRAAELEEARRNGTEDEYLDILDM
;
A
#
# COMPACT_ATOMS: atom_id res chain seq x y z
N MET A 1 7.75 -10.69 -33.06
CA MET A 1 7.86 -10.49 -32.63
C MET A 1 7.63 -10.32 -31.74
N ALA A 2 7.39 -10.37 -31.41
CA ALA A 2 7.17 -10.11 -30.64
C ALA A 2 7.54 -9.70 -29.97
N ASP A 3 7.77 -9.47 -29.97
CA ASP A 3 8.27 -9.05 -29.46
C ASP A 3 8.49 -8.69 -28.51
N GLY A 4 8.75 -8.93 -28.58
CA GLY A 4 9.38 -8.44 -27.54
C GLY A 4 8.62 -7.85 -26.57
N GLU A 5 7.73 -7.91 -26.76
CA GLU A 5 7.02 -7.36 -25.87
C GLU A 5 7.02 -8.06 -24.71
N GLU A 6 8.10 -8.52 -24.38
CA GLU A 6 8.05 -8.89 -23.13
C GLU A 6 7.58 -7.91 -22.30
N GLN A 7 6.67 -8.16 -21.56
CA GLN A 7 6.16 -7.33 -20.62
C GLN A 7 7.17 -7.10 -19.60
N LYS A 8 7.81 -5.97 -19.67
CA LYS A 8 8.73 -5.60 -18.64
C LYS A 8 7.93 -5.42 -17.38
N LYS A 9 8.30 -6.12 -16.35
CA LYS A 9 7.75 -5.85 -15.04
C LYS A 9 8.20 -4.47 -14.65
N HIS A 10 7.27 -3.63 -14.21
CA HIS A 10 7.65 -2.33 -13.70
C HIS A 10 8.28 -2.50 -12.32
N ASN A 11 9.44 -1.94 -12.14
CA ASN A 11 10.10 -1.92 -10.85
C ASN A 11 9.72 -0.64 -10.16
N PHE A 12 8.75 -0.74 -9.25
CA PHE A 12 8.39 0.41 -8.44
C PHE A 12 9.40 0.54 -7.31
N GLN A 13 9.69 1.78 -6.93
CA GLN A 13 10.71 2.05 -5.93
C GLN A 13 10.11 2.84 -4.77
N LEU A 14 9.18 2.22 -4.08
CA LEU A 14 8.61 2.81 -2.89
C LEU A 14 9.47 2.39 -1.70
N TYR A 15 10.46 3.21 -1.40
CA TYR A 15 11.38 2.95 -0.30
C TYR A 15 11.36 4.11 0.70
N SER A 16 12.01 3.91 1.81
CA SER A 16 12.15 4.89 2.88
C SER A 16 10.87 5.07 3.70
N GLU A 17 10.96 5.87 4.71
CA GLU A 17 9.85 6.13 5.60
C GLU A 17 9.62 7.63 5.68
N PHE A 18 8.36 8.02 5.66
CA PHE A 18 7.95 9.42 5.74
C PHE A 18 6.81 9.54 6.74
N GLU A 19 6.67 10.72 7.32
CA GLU A 19 5.53 10.99 8.17
C GLU A 19 4.91 12.31 7.73
N TYR A 20 3.63 12.26 7.39
CA TYR A 20 2.90 13.45 6.97
C TYR A 20 1.59 13.56 7.72
N LYS A 21 1.09 14.79 7.82
CA LYS A 21 -0.18 15.05 8.48
C LYS A 21 -1.29 15.09 7.43
N LEU A 22 -2.42 14.47 7.77
CA LEU A 22 -3.62 14.59 6.94
C LEU A 22 -4.14 16.03 7.01
N ASP A 23 -4.62 16.55 5.89
CA ASP A 23 -5.29 17.84 5.90
C ASP A 23 -6.76 17.68 6.32
N SER A 24 -7.48 18.78 6.40
CA SER A 24 -8.88 18.76 6.83
C SER A 24 -9.81 17.97 5.91
N GLN A 25 -9.38 17.69 4.69
CA GLN A 25 -10.13 16.90 3.71
C GLN A 25 -9.58 15.49 3.56
N ARG A 26 -8.79 15.04 4.53
CA ARG A 26 -8.20 13.71 4.53
C ARG A 26 -7.26 13.48 3.35
N ARG A 27 -6.57 14.52 2.89
CA ARG A 27 -5.59 14.39 1.82
C ARG A 27 -4.22 14.22 2.44
N LEU A 28 -3.45 13.32 1.83
CA LEU A 28 -2.11 12.95 2.28
C LEU A 28 -1.13 13.16 1.16
N ALA A 29 -0.01 13.83 1.44
CA ALA A 29 1.04 13.98 0.45
C ALA A 29 1.67 12.62 0.15
N VAL A 30 1.93 12.36 -1.13
CA VAL A 30 2.67 11.17 -1.54
C VAL A 30 4.11 11.61 -1.79
N PRO A 31 5.10 10.93 -1.21
CA PRO A 31 6.51 11.32 -1.41
C PRO A 31 6.86 11.46 -2.89
N ALA A 32 7.66 12.47 -3.20
CA ALA A 32 8.01 12.77 -4.60
C ALA A 32 8.65 11.58 -5.31
N SER A 33 9.51 10.82 -4.60
CA SER A 33 10.17 9.65 -5.19
C SER A 33 9.16 8.56 -5.55
N TRP A 34 8.10 8.42 -4.75
CA TRP A 34 7.05 7.43 -5.03
C TRP A 34 6.22 7.86 -6.22
N ARG A 35 5.92 9.17 -6.33
CA ARG A 35 5.19 9.70 -7.47
C ARG A 35 6.00 9.55 -8.76
N ALA A 36 7.31 9.73 -8.68
CA ALA A 36 8.18 9.61 -9.84
C ALA A 36 8.18 8.18 -10.39
N SER A 37 8.07 7.18 -9.51
CA SER A 37 8.04 5.78 -9.94
C SER A 37 6.65 5.35 -10.43
N ASN A 38 5.63 6.20 -10.26
CA ASN A 38 4.26 5.90 -10.68
C ASN A 38 3.67 7.13 -11.38
N PRO A 39 4.17 7.49 -12.57
CA PRO A 39 3.78 8.74 -13.22
C PRO A 39 2.30 8.82 -13.58
N GLY A 40 1.60 7.71 -13.70
CA GLY A 40 0.16 7.73 -13.91
C GLY A 40 -0.62 8.25 -12.72
N GLY A 41 -0.02 8.28 -11.54
CA GLY A 41 -0.62 8.89 -10.36
C GLY A 41 -1.75 8.11 -9.72
N VAL A 42 -2.04 6.91 -10.18
CA VAL A 42 -3.14 6.10 -9.64
C VAL A 42 -2.59 5.09 -8.66
N PHE A 43 -3.11 5.13 -7.44
CA PHE A 43 -2.76 4.16 -6.40
C PHE A 43 -4.03 3.43 -5.96
N LEU A 44 -3.86 2.19 -5.56
CA LEU A 44 -4.95 1.39 -4.99
C LEU A 44 -4.67 1.15 -3.51
N LEU A 45 -5.68 1.29 -2.69
CA LEU A 45 -5.57 1.23 -1.24
C LEU A 45 -6.49 0.17 -0.69
N ILE A 46 -5.97 -0.64 0.23
CA ILE A 46 -6.76 -1.68 0.90
C ILE A 46 -6.29 -1.79 2.35
N CYS A 47 -7.21 -2.11 3.24
CA CYS A 47 -6.86 -2.36 4.65
C CYS A 47 -6.58 -3.85 4.82
N ALA A 48 -5.39 -4.18 5.28
CA ALA A 48 -4.99 -5.57 5.51
C ALA A 48 -5.57 -6.08 6.82
N ARG A 49 -5.38 -7.39 7.05
CA ARG A 49 -5.93 -8.06 8.23
C ARG A 49 -5.41 -7.49 9.54
N ASP A 50 -4.17 -7.00 9.54
CA ASP A 50 -3.54 -6.39 10.71
C ASP A 50 -3.94 -4.92 10.91
N ARG A 51 -4.87 -4.43 10.10
CA ARG A 51 -5.35 -3.04 10.15
C ARG A 51 -4.29 -2.03 9.72
N ILE A 52 -3.33 -2.47 8.95
CA ILE A 52 -2.39 -1.57 8.28
C ILE A 52 -2.89 -1.38 6.86
N LEU A 53 -2.94 -0.14 6.39
CA LEU A 53 -3.34 0.14 5.02
C LEU A 53 -2.17 -0.19 4.08
N GLN A 54 -2.48 -0.79 2.96
CA GLN A 54 -1.50 -1.08 1.92
C GLN A 54 -1.80 -0.23 0.71
N LEU A 55 -0.83 0.53 0.26
CA LEU A 55 -0.94 1.44 -0.87
C LEU A 55 -0.08 0.91 -2.01
N TYR A 56 -0.72 0.60 -3.14
CA TYR A 56 -0.05 0.04 -4.31
C TYR A 56 -0.13 1.01 -5.48
N PRO A 57 0.96 1.21 -6.23
CA PRO A 57 0.80 1.73 -7.58
C PRO A 57 -0.16 0.79 -8.34
N GLU A 58 -1.05 1.36 -9.14
CA GLU A 58 -2.09 0.56 -9.80
C GLU A 58 -1.52 -0.66 -10.52
N GLN A 59 -0.45 -0.49 -11.25
CA GLN A 59 0.13 -1.59 -12.01
C GLN A 59 0.74 -2.65 -11.11
N ALA A 60 1.37 -2.26 -10.00
CA ALA A 60 1.91 -3.20 -9.02
C ALA A 60 0.80 -4.03 -8.40
N PHE A 61 -0.34 -3.40 -8.12
CA PHE A 61 -1.51 -4.11 -7.60
C PHE A 61 -1.98 -5.17 -8.60
N THR A 62 -2.13 -4.76 -9.85
CA THR A 62 -2.60 -5.66 -10.91
C THR A 62 -1.65 -6.86 -11.07
N GLU A 63 -0.35 -6.61 -11.11
CA GLU A 63 0.63 -7.68 -11.26
C GLU A 63 0.63 -8.64 -10.08
N PHE A 64 0.46 -8.11 -8.87
CA PHE A 64 0.52 -8.94 -7.67
C PHE A 64 -0.74 -9.76 -7.46
N PHE A 65 -1.92 -9.22 -7.78
CA PHE A 65 -3.18 -9.86 -7.45
C PHE A 65 -3.86 -10.57 -8.62
N ALA A 66 -3.48 -10.31 -9.87
CA ALA A 66 -4.14 -10.91 -11.02
C ALA A 66 -4.18 -12.43 -10.94
N GLU A 67 -3.05 -13.04 -10.67
CA GLU A 67 -2.96 -14.49 -10.59
C GLU A 67 -3.81 -15.05 -9.46
N LYS A 68 -3.81 -14.36 -8.32
CA LYS A 68 -4.60 -14.80 -7.16
C LYS A 68 -6.09 -14.76 -7.47
N LEU A 69 -6.53 -13.72 -8.15
CA LEU A 69 -7.94 -13.59 -8.51
C LEU A 69 -8.35 -14.61 -9.56
N GLU A 70 -7.44 -14.99 -10.44
CA GLU A 70 -7.73 -16.01 -11.45
C GLU A 70 -7.91 -17.40 -10.83
N ARG A 71 -7.40 -17.62 -9.63
CA ARG A 71 -7.59 -18.90 -8.94
C ARG A 71 -9.00 -19.06 -8.38
N LEU A 72 -9.77 -17.98 -8.31
CA LEU A 72 -11.14 -18.05 -7.83
C LEU A 72 -12.01 -18.75 -8.87
N LYS A 73 -12.78 -19.73 -8.42
CA LYS A 73 -13.63 -20.51 -9.31
C LYS A 73 -14.99 -19.88 -9.44
N ARG A 74 -15.36 -19.52 -10.65
CA ARG A 74 -16.64 -18.83 -10.91
C ARG A 74 -17.86 -19.64 -10.50
N GLY A 75 -17.76 -20.96 -10.53
CA GLY A 75 -18.87 -21.80 -10.11
C GLY A 75 -18.95 -22.06 -8.61
N ASN A 76 -18.01 -21.50 -7.84
CA ASN A 76 -17.98 -21.72 -6.41
C ASN A 76 -18.50 -20.48 -5.68
N ALA A 77 -19.57 -20.64 -4.91
CA ALA A 77 -20.23 -19.51 -4.25
C ALA A 77 -19.32 -18.81 -3.24
N ASP A 78 -18.51 -19.57 -2.50
CA ASP A 78 -17.60 -18.97 -1.52
C ASP A 78 -16.48 -18.16 -2.20
N ASP A 79 -15.95 -18.67 -3.31
CA ASP A 79 -14.93 -17.94 -4.07
C ASP A 79 -15.52 -16.65 -4.64
N MET A 80 -16.73 -16.72 -5.16
CA MET A 80 -17.36 -15.53 -5.73
C MET A 80 -17.67 -14.49 -4.65
N ARG A 81 -18.07 -14.92 -3.46
CA ARG A 81 -18.29 -14.01 -2.34
C ARG A 81 -16.97 -13.33 -1.92
N LYS A 82 -15.89 -14.09 -1.79
CA LYS A 82 -14.58 -13.55 -1.43
C LYS A 82 -14.10 -12.53 -2.46
N GLY A 83 -14.29 -12.83 -3.73
CA GLY A 83 -13.92 -11.92 -4.80
C GLY A 83 -14.69 -10.61 -4.75
N ARG A 84 -16.01 -10.69 -4.51
CA ARG A 84 -16.82 -9.48 -4.38
C ARG A 84 -16.38 -8.63 -3.20
N ASP A 85 -16.12 -9.25 -2.07
CA ASP A 85 -15.73 -8.52 -0.87
C ASP A 85 -14.34 -7.93 -1.02
N PHE A 86 -13.44 -8.63 -1.68
CA PHE A 86 -12.13 -8.10 -1.98
C PHE A 86 -12.24 -6.87 -2.88
N GLY A 87 -12.97 -7.00 -3.98
CA GLY A 87 -13.12 -5.90 -4.94
C GLY A 87 -13.76 -4.66 -4.32
N ARG A 88 -14.79 -4.84 -3.51
CA ARG A 88 -15.47 -3.69 -2.93
C ARG A 88 -14.65 -2.98 -1.85
N ASN A 89 -13.61 -3.62 -1.33
CA ASN A 89 -12.77 -3.02 -0.29
C ASN A 89 -11.48 -2.40 -0.84
N ILE A 90 -11.33 -2.37 -2.16
CA ILE A 90 -10.20 -1.70 -2.81
C ILE A 90 -10.66 -0.31 -3.23
N VAL A 91 -9.87 0.70 -2.89
CA VAL A 91 -10.19 2.08 -3.23
C VAL A 91 -9.12 2.66 -4.12
N SER A 92 -9.54 3.29 -5.22
CA SER A 92 -8.63 3.99 -6.12
C SER A 92 -8.38 5.39 -5.58
N CYS A 93 -7.10 5.76 -5.47
CA CYS A 93 -6.68 7.08 -5.02
C CYS A 93 -5.83 7.70 -6.13
N ILE A 94 -6.26 8.85 -6.65
CA ILE A 94 -5.55 9.51 -7.73
C ILE A 94 -4.87 10.75 -7.18
N CYS A 95 -3.57 10.91 -7.48
CA CYS A 95 -2.84 12.09 -7.05
C CYS A 95 -3.42 13.35 -7.69
N ASP A 96 -3.62 14.37 -6.88
CA ASP A 96 -4.02 15.68 -7.40
C ASP A 96 -2.80 16.45 -7.93
N GLY A 97 -3.02 17.66 -8.40
CA GLY A 97 -1.95 18.50 -8.97
C GLY A 97 -0.85 18.86 -7.98
N GLN A 98 -1.09 18.68 -6.69
CA GLN A 98 -0.10 18.94 -5.64
C GLN A 98 0.52 17.68 -5.09
N GLY A 99 0.27 16.53 -5.73
CA GLY A 99 0.85 15.27 -5.32
C GLY A 99 0.24 14.65 -4.08
N ARG A 100 -1.04 14.93 -3.81
CA ARG A 100 -1.75 14.40 -2.65
C ARG A 100 -2.81 13.42 -3.09
N ILE A 101 -3.10 12.44 -2.24
CA ILE A 101 -4.23 11.52 -2.45
C ILE A 101 -5.22 11.74 -1.31
N GLN A 102 -6.51 11.54 -1.60
CA GLN A 102 -7.54 11.61 -0.58
C GLN A 102 -7.82 10.21 -0.06
N LEU A 103 -7.76 10.04 1.25
CA LEU A 103 -7.99 8.75 1.86
C LEU A 103 -9.44 8.63 2.33
N PRO A 104 -10.09 7.48 2.07
CA PRO A 104 -11.47 7.30 2.50
C PRO A 104 -11.57 7.29 4.03
N LYS A 105 -12.60 7.96 4.54
CA LYS A 105 -12.84 8.03 5.96
C LYS A 105 -12.94 6.65 6.60
N GLU A 106 -13.63 5.73 5.92
CA GLU A 106 -13.83 4.38 6.45
C GLU A 106 -12.52 3.62 6.64
N LEU A 107 -11.58 3.77 5.72
CA LEU A 107 -10.29 3.09 5.84
C LEU A 107 -9.44 3.71 6.94
N LEU A 108 -9.50 5.03 7.08
CA LEU A 108 -8.81 5.71 8.18
C LEU A 108 -9.34 5.24 9.53
N GLU A 109 -10.65 5.06 9.65
CA GLU A 109 -11.25 4.57 10.87
C GLU A 109 -10.83 3.13 11.17
N LYS A 110 -10.83 2.28 10.15
CA LYS A 110 -10.39 0.89 10.33
C LYS A 110 -8.94 0.80 10.81
N ALA A 111 -8.10 1.69 10.32
CA ALA A 111 -6.68 1.70 10.66
C ALA A 111 -6.38 2.59 11.88
N GLU A 112 -7.42 3.23 12.44
CA GLU A 112 -7.29 4.12 13.59
C GLU A 112 -6.30 5.25 13.34
N ILE A 113 -6.36 5.82 12.14
CA ILE A 113 -5.52 6.95 11.77
C ILE A 113 -6.37 8.22 11.87
N THR A 114 -5.91 9.18 12.67
CA THR A 114 -6.66 10.42 12.89
C THR A 114 -5.94 11.68 12.40
N SER A 115 -4.62 11.71 12.42
CA SER A 115 -3.89 12.94 12.10
C SER A 115 -2.60 12.66 11.34
N ARG A 116 -1.58 12.13 12.00
CA ARG A 116 -0.29 11.89 11.37
C ARG A 116 -0.18 10.46 10.89
N VAL A 117 0.34 10.30 9.70
CA VAL A 117 0.45 9.00 9.03
C VAL A 117 1.91 8.67 8.80
N ALA A 118 2.33 7.51 9.30
CA ALA A 118 3.63 6.96 8.95
C ALA A 118 3.47 6.19 7.63
N MET A 119 4.31 6.50 6.68
CA MET A 119 4.30 5.91 5.34
C MET A 119 5.60 5.16 5.14
N ILE A 120 5.53 3.84 5.13
CA ILE A 120 6.73 3.00 5.06
C ILE A 120 6.73 2.26 3.74
N GLY A 121 7.74 2.51 2.91
CA GLY A 121 7.88 1.85 1.63
C GLY A 121 8.36 0.42 1.78
N ASN A 122 7.86 -0.45 0.92
CA ASN A 122 8.22 -1.86 0.93
C ASN A 122 8.44 -2.36 -0.51
N GLY A 123 9.05 -1.52 -1.34
CA GLY A 123 9.37 -1.87 -2.72
C GLY A 123 8.22 -1.61 -3.68
N ASN A 124 7.36 -2.59 -3.88
CA ASN A 124 6.25 -2.46 -4.83
C ASN A 124 4.97 -1.91 -4.19
N PHE A 125 4.98 -1.69 -2.90
CA PHE A 125 3.83 -1.08 -2.20
C PHE A 125 4.34 -0.37 -0.96
N ALA A 126 3.45 0.35 -0.29
CA ALA A 126 3.78 1.02 0.95
C ALA A 126 2.73 0.67 2.00
N GLN A 127 3.12 0.78 3.24
CA GLN A 127 2.22 0.56 4.36
C GLN A 127 1.97 1.89 5.05
N LEU A 128 0.71 2.13 5.40
CA LEU A 128 0.31 3.36 6.08
C LEU A 128 -0.31 2.98 7.41
N MET A 129 0.16 3.62 8.46
CA MET A 129 -0.37 3.41 9.81
C MET A 129 -0.28 4.73 10.56
N SER A 130 -0.92 4.83 11.73
CA SER A 130 -0.81 6.03 12.52
C SER A 130 0.64 6.21 12.99
N ALA A 131 1.07 7.46 13.13
CA ALA A 131 2.39 7.75 13.64
C ALA A 131 2.59 7.15 15.03
N GLU A 132 1.53 7.14 15.84
CA GLU A 132 1.56 6.57 17.19
C GLU A 132 1.82 5.07 17.15
N ARG A 133 1.13 4.36 16.26
CA ARG A 133 1.33 2.92 16.11
C ARG A 133 2.76 2.62 15.67
N ARG A 134 3.27 3.41 14.72
CA ARG A 134 4.63 3.21 14.22
C ARG A 134 5.66 3.44 15.32
N ALA A 135 5.47 4.48 16.12
CA ALA A 135 6.38 4.77 17.23
C ALA A 135 6.39 3.62 18.26
N ALA A 136 5.21 3.08 18.57
CA ALA A 136 5.09 1.95 19.48
C ALA A 136 5.78 0.70 18.93
N GLU A 137 5.63 0.45 17.63
CA GLU A 137 6.26 -0.69 16.96
C GLU A 137 7.78 -0.61 17.03
N LEU A 138 8.33 0.58 16.76
CA LEU A 138 9.77 0.79 16.81
C LEU A 138 10.31 0.64 18.24
N GLU A 139 9.55 1.14 19.21
CA GLU A 139 9.95 1.01 20.61
C GLU A 139 9.95 -0.43 21.07
N GLU A 140 8.93 -1.20 20.65
CA GLU A 140 8.87 -2.61 20.99
C GLU A 140 10.02 -3.38 20.36
N ALA A 141 10.36 -3.08 19.11
CA ALA A 141 11.50 -3.71 18.44
C ALA A 141 12.81 -3.44 19.19
N ARG A 142 12.96 -2.21 19.69
CA ARG A 142 14.16 -1.86 20.45
C ARG A 142 14.23 -2.65 21.75
N ARG A 143 13.11 -2.75 22.47
CA ARG A 143 13.08 -3.50 23.72
C ARG A 143 13.34 -4.99 23.54
N ASN A 144 12.85 -5.54 22.40
CA ASN A 144 12.99 -6.96 22.12
C ASN A 144 14.28 -7.30 21.38
N GLY A 145 15.07 -6.30 21.02
CA GLY A 145 16.32 -6.52 20.28
C GLY A 145 16.12 -6.99 18.86
N THR A 146 14.97 -6.67 18.25
CA THR A 146 14.65 -7.13 16.90
C THR A 146 14.79 -6.02 15.85
N GLU A 147 15.29 -4.85 16.24
CA GLU A 147 15.33 -3.69 15.36
C GLU A 147 16.22 -3.86 14.13
N ASP A 148 17.16 -4.78 14.16
CA ASP A 148 18.07 -5.02 13.04
C ASP A 148 17.71 -6.30 12.26
N GLU A 149 16.58 -6.94 12.58
CA GLU A 149 16.21 -8.20 11.91
C GLU A 149 15.93 -8.02 10.43
N TYR A 150 15.62 -6.80 9.98
CA TYR A 150 15.42 -6.56 8.56
C TYR A 150 16.68 -6.89 7.74
N LEU A 151 17.84 -6.89 8.38
CA LEU A 151 19.11 -7.24 7.70
C LEU A 151 19.13 -8.70 7.27
N ASP A 152 18.26 -9.54 7.84
CA ASP A 152 18.15 -10.93 7.41
C ASP A 152 17.78 -11.04 5.93
N ILE A 153 17.10 -10.02 5.41
CA ILE A 153 16.73 -10.00 4.00
C ILE A 153 17.97 -9.98 3.11
N LEU A 154 19.03 -9.35 3.55
CA LEU A 154 20.27 -9.29 2.78
C LEU A 154 20.95 -10.67 2.65
N ASP A 155 20.62 -11.57 3.57
CA ASP A 155 21.23 -12.88 3.62
C ASP A 155 20.36 -13.99 3.05
N MET A 156 19.25 -13.62 2.47
CA MET A 156 18.33 -14.59 1.87
C MET A 156 18.86 -15.13 0.54
#